data_3009cdbfa03b439a81dcd57d7d79ea50
#
_entry.id   3009cdbfa03b439a81dcd57d7d79ea50
#
_cell.length_a   1.000
_cell.length_b   1.000
_cell.length_c   1.000
_cell.angle_alpha   90.00
_cell.angle_beta   90.00
_cell.angle_gamma   90.00
#
_symmetry.space_group_name_H-M   'P 1'
#
loop_
_entity.id
_entity.type
_entity.pdbx_description
1 polymer ?
#
loop_
_entity_poly.entity_id
_entity_poly.type
_entity_poly.pdbx_seq_one_letter_code
_entity_poly.pdbx_strand_id
1 'polypeptide(L)'
;MAAVAAPGVMGGVLMASIGLLELVLGSTPDQCALMMAIYLALDGYGPACNVSGDAAIALVIDRLFGGKKMDKILKLILSCAFVIGLSVHGPIADAQRSTAFDARFKIAEGADLRILDDNIWDYSKDTIPPKWKAIGEDPRDFKRAPLFARLIKDYLPDVFAFQEYSDHMHKEFYHLVRNNGYVIAWESKRDWNNTPIFYNSKTLELLYVNYNLYTPKQWCNHGSKSFTSAVMKRKADGKTFALIGTHLWWKSDKAKPGSTMARASQVRLVMAETEIIRAKFGDIPVFVVGDMNCEEDTVPIQQFIQGGYVPCYKAATLYGDKHNGHHICGPSDGYSVDSRRRGQDRTSGAIDHCLIYDPSGKTEVKVFDCIMESYTVGITDHYPNLIDVRL
;
A
#
# COMPACT_ATOMS: atom_id res chain seq x y z
N MET A 1 6.33 21.92 24.78
CA MET A 1 5.28 21.07 25.38
C MET A 1 4.69 20.08 24.35
N ALA A 2 4.31 20.49 23.15
CA ALA A 2 3.76 19.56 22.14
C ALA A 2 4.71 18.41 21.76
N ALA A 3 6.02 18.66 21.69
CA ALA A 3 7.03 17.62 21.38
C ALA A 3 7.17 16.55 22.48
N VAL A 4 6.80 16.87 23.71
CA VAL A 4 6.82 15.94 24.85
C VAL A 4 5.53 15.10 24.91
N ALA A 5 4.43 15.61 24.32
CA ALA A 5 3.12 14.93 24.37
C ALA A 5 2.96 13.80 23.33
N ALA A 6 3.82 13.73 22.32
CA ALA A 6 3.75 12.71 21.26
C ALA A 6 5.14 12.19 20.87
N PRO A 7 5.90 11.60 21.83
CA PRO A 7 7.23 11.07 21.55
C PRO A 7 7.14 9.87 20.61
N GLY A 8 7.96 9.86 19.57
CA GLY A 8 8.10 8.72 18.66
C GLY A 8 7.08 8.66 17.51
N VAL A 9 6.14 9.59 17.40
CA VAL A 9 5.24 9.68 16.25
C VAL A 9 5.76 10.74 15.29
N MET A 10 6.34 10.32 14.17
CA MET A 10 6.79 11.25 13.12
C MET A 10 5.60 12.10 12.64
N GLY A 11 5.73 13.43 12.76
CA GLY A 11 4.66 14.36 12.40
C GLY A 11 3.48 14.45 13.39
N GLY A 12 3.45 13.66 14.47
CA GLY A 12 2.36 13.67 15.45
C GLY A 12 2.18 15.02 16.13
N VAL A 13 3.27 15.70 16.43
CA VAL A 13 3.26 17.08 16.94
C VAL A 13 2.65 18.06 15.95
N LEU A 14 2.96 17.86 14.66
CA LEU A 14 2.47 18.71 13.59
C LEU A 14 0.96 18.55 13.39
N MET A 15 0.48 17.31 13.35
CA MET A 15 -0.95 17.02 13.17
C MET A 15 -1.80 17.55 14.33
N ALA A 16 -1.30 17.43 15.56
CA ALA A 16 -1.94 18.01 16.73
C ALA A 16 -1.90 19.55 16.74
N SER A 17 -0.90 20.15 16.08
CA SER A 17 -0.70 21.60 16.07
C SER A 17 -1.46 22.32 14.95
N ILE A 18 -1.73 21.69 13.81
CA ILE A 18 -2.43 22.31 12.67
C ILE A 18 -3.82 22.77 13.08
N GLY A 19 -4.60 21.93 13.75
CA GLY A 19 -5.92 22.31 14.24
C GLY A 19 -5.90 23.46 15.24
N LEU A 20 -4.86 23.56 16.08
CA LEU A 20 -4.65 24.68 16.98
C LEU A 20 -4.22 25.95 16.24
N LEU A 21 -3.38 25.84 15.22
CA LEU A 21 -2.93 26.96 14.40
C LEU A 21 -4.10 27.59 13.63
N GLU A 22 -4.95 26.77 13.04
CA GLU A 22 -6.13 27.24 12.31
C GLU A 22 -7.21 27.79 13.25
N LEU A 23 -7.57 27.06 14.31
CA LEU A 23 -8.68 27.37 15.22
C LEU A 23 -8.33 28.47 16.21
N VAL A 24 -7.11 28.52 16.73
CA VAL A 24 -6.73 29.43 17.83
C VAL A 24 -5.98 30.64 17.31
N LEU A 25 -5.10 30.45 16.31
CA LEU A 25 -4.26 31.53 15.77
C LEU A 25 -4.80 32.11 14.46
N GLY A 26 -5.84 31.50 13.85
CA GLY A 26 -6.41 31.96 12.59
C GLY A 26 -5.44 31.82 11.41
N SER A 27 -4.49 30.87 11.49
CA SER A 27 -3.49 30.69 10.44
C SER A 27 -4.15 30.28 9.14
N THR A 28 -3.71 30.88 8.04
CA THR A 28 -4.20 30.52 6.70
C THR A 28 -3.63 29.16 6.26
N PRO A 29 -4.28 28.47 5.31
CA PRO A 29 -3.75 27.23 4.73
C PRO A 29 -2.32 27.34 4.19
N ASP A 30 -1.96 28.51 3.63
CA ASP A 30 -0.60 28.76 3.13
C ASP A 30 0.42 28.90 4.27
N GLN A 31 0.04 29.51 5.39
CA GLN A 31 0.88 29.59 6.58
C GLN A 31 1.07 28.21 7.23
N CYS A 32 0.01 27.42 7.29
CA CYS A 32 0.10 26.03 7.75
C CYS A 32 0.99 25.17 6.83
N ALA A 33 0.89 25.36 5.50
CA ALA A 33 1.73 24.68 4.52
C ALA A 33 3.20 25.08 4.65
N LEU A 34 3.50 26.37 4.88
CA LEU A 34 4.85 26.85 5.13
C LEU A 34 5.42 26.28 6.43
N MET A 35 4.65 26.25 7.50
CA MET A 35 5.07 25.65 8.77
C MET A 35 5.32 24.14 8.61
N MET A 36 4.50 23.43 7.83
CA MET A 36 4.75 22.04 7.50
C MET A 36 6.07 21.84 6.76
N ALA A 37 6.36 22.68 5.78
CA ALA A 37 7.61 22.60 5.01
C ALA A 37 8.83 22.84 5.91
N ILE A 38 8.78 23.85 6.81
CA ILE A 38 9.85 24.13 7.76
C ILE A 38 10.01 22.98 8.76
N TYR A 39 8.89 22.44 9.29
CA TYR A 39 8.95 21.31 10.21
C TYR A 39 9.61 20.08 9.57
N LEU A 40 9.22 19.75 8.34
CA LEU A 40 9.77 18.60 7.61
C LEU A 40 11.27 18.79 7.28
N ALA A 41 11.70 20.03 6.99
CA ALA A 41 13.11 20.35 6.79
C ALA A 41 13.93 20.17 8.08
N LEU A 42 13.28 20.36 9.23
CA LEU A 42 13.90 20.25 10.55
C LEU A 42 13.65 18.89 11.23
N ASP A 43 12.84 18.02 10.66
CA ASP A 43 12.39 16.76 11.27
C ASP A 43 13.57 15.77 11.50
N GLY A 44 14.65 15.89 10.74
CA GLY A 44 15.90 15.16 10.99
C GLY A 44 16.54 15.49 12.34
N TYR A 45 16.24 16.63 12.92
CA TYR A 45 16.71 17.06 14.26
C TYR A 45 15.69 16.73 15.37
N GLY A 46 14.43 16.41 15.01
CA GLY A 46 13.36 16.09 15.95
C GLY A 46 13.69 14.92 16.88
N PRO A 47 14.18 13.78 16.38
CA PRO A 47 14.60 12.65 17.22
C PRO A 47 15.74 13.02 18.16
N ALA A 48 16.72 13.81 17.71
CA ALA A 48 17.82 14.26 18.55
C ALA A 48 17.36 15.20 19.68
N CYS A 49 16.42 16.10 19.38
CA CYS A 49 15.80 16.98 20.37
C CYS A 49 14.96 16.19 21.38
N ASN A 50 14.22 15.19 20.93
CA ASN A 50 13.41 14.34 21.81
C ASN A 50 14.29 13.52 22.74
N VAL A 51 15.34 12.86 22.24
CA VAL A 51 16.29 12.11 23.08
C VAL A 51 16.99 13.02 24.10
N SER A 52 17.38 14.23 23.69
CA SER A 52 17.99 15.20 24.60
C SER A 52 17.00 15.71 25.64
N GLY A 53 15.74 15.95 25.24
CA GLY A 53 14.65 16.35 26.13
C GLY A 53 14.30 15.27 27.14
N ASP A 54 14.20 14.03 26.72
CA ASP A 54 13.94 12.89 27.61
C ASP A 54 15.08 12.66 28.60
N ALA A 55 16.33 12.80 28.17
CA ALA A 55 17.50 12.74 29.05
C ALA A 55 17.48 13.87 30.07
N ALA A 56 17.14 15.10 29.69
CA ALA A 56 17.01 16.24 30.59
C ALA A 56 15.90 16.04 31.61
N ILE A 57 14.73 15.54 31.17
CA ILE A 57 13.59 15.22 32.07
C ILE A 57 14.01 14.11 33.04
N ALA A 58 14.69 13.07 32.58
CA ALA A 58 15.16 11.98 33.42
C ALA A 58 16.14 12.50 34.54
N LEU A 59 17.05 13.42 34.18
CA LEU A 59 17.94 14.06 35.13
C LEU A 59 17.21 14.94 36.14
N VAL A 60 16.19 15.67 35.73
CA VAL A 60 15.35 16.48 36.62
C VAL A 60 14.56 15.60 37.59
N ILE A 61 13.98 14.52 37.10
CA ILE A 61 13.26 13.54 37.94
C ILE A 61 14.23 12.88 38.93
N ASP A 62 15.40 12.49 38.48
CA ASP A 62 16.44 11.92 39.38
C ASP A 62 16.83 12.91 40.47
N ARG A 63 16.98 14.18 40.13
CA ARG A 63 17.36 15.24 41.10
C ARG A 63 16.24 15.59 42.09
N LEU A 64 14.95 15.46 41.67
CA LEU A 64 13.82 15.79 42.51
C LEU A 64 13.35 14.62 43.38
N PHE A 65 13.56 13.40 42.92
CA PHE A 65 13.06 12.18 43.56
C PHE A 65 14.13 11.14 43.88
N GLY A 66 15.42 11.53 43.80
CA GLY A 66 16.61 10.70 43.88
C GLY A 66 16.63 9.71 45.04
N GLY A 67 16.64 8.43 44.69
CA GLY A 67 16.88 7.30 45.57
C GLY A 67 17.08 6.01 44.77
N LYS A 68 17.70 5.01 45.37
CA LYS A 68 18.17 3.74 44.80
C LYS A 68 17.22 2.93 43.91
N LYS A 69 15.95 3.40 43.72
CA LYS A 69 14.95 2.80 42.80
C LYS A 69 15.09 3.30 41.38
N MET A 70 15.69 4.46 41.14
CA MET A 70 15.82 5.06 39.81
C MET A 70 16.76 4.30 38.88
N ASP A 71 17.80 3.67 39.42
CA ASP A 71 18.75 2.89 38.61
C ASP A 71 18.10 1.72 37.85
N LYS A 72 17.03 1.13 38.42
CA LYS A 72 16.25 0.08 37.76
C LYS A 72 15.32 0.61 36.67
N ILE A 73 14.71 1.78 36.89
CA ILE A 73 13.79 2.40 35.94
C ILE A 73 14.59 2.97 34.75
N LEU A 74 15.73 3.62 35.02
CA LEU A 74 16.62 4.14 33.96
C LEU A 74 17.20 2.99 33.11
N LYS A 75 17.60 1.88 33.73
CA LYS A 75 18.03 0.66 33.03
C LYS A 75 16.91 0.03 32.24
N LEU A 76 15.66 0.07 32.72
CA LEU A 76 14.48 -0.42 32.02
C LEU A 76 14.18 0.47 30.81
N ILE A 77 14.20 1.79 30.95
CA ILE A 77 13.97 2.75 29.85
C ILE A 77 15.06 2.63 28.79
N LEU A 78 16.34 2.55 29.21
CA LEU A 78 17.45 2.36 28.27
C LEU A 78 17.41 0.97 27.61
N SER A 79 16.98 -0.06 28.32
CA SER A 79 16.78 -1.41 27.74
C SER A 79 15.62 -1.41 26.75
N CYS A 80 14.51 -0.74 27.04
CA CYS A 80 13.40 -0.60 26.12
C CYS A 80 13.78 0.21 24.86
N ALA A 81 14.52 1.30 25.02
CA ALA A 81 15.03 2.09 23.88
C ALA A 81 16.04 1.31 23.02
N PHE A 82 16.86 0.47 23.65
CA PHE A 82 17.83 -0.40 22.95
C PHE A 82 17.15 -1.60 22.28
N VAL A 83 16.10 -2.15 22.88
CA VAL A 83 15.29 -3.25 22.31
C VAL A 83 14.45 -2.75 21.16
N ILE A 84 13.91 -1.53 21.22
CA ILE A 84 13.16 -0.93 20.10
C ILE A 84 14.09 -0.59 18.92
N GLY A 85 15.35 -0.27 19.17
CA GLY A 85 16.36 0.00 18.12
C GLY A 85 16.96 -1.25 17.45
N LEU A 86 16.83 -2.44 18.06
CA LEU A 86 17.46 -3.68 17.58
C LEU A 86 16.46 -4.73 17.04
N SER A 87 15.16 -4.49 17.12
CA SER A 87 14.15 -5.52 16.83
C SER A 87 13.67 -5.59 15.39
N VAL A 88 14.27 -4.88 14.42
CA VAL A 88 13.68 -4.80 13.06
C VAL A 88 14.63 -5.27 11.94
N HIS A 89 15.75 -5.88 12.28
CA HIS A 89 16.61 -6.50 11.26
C HIS A 89 16.80 -7.99 11.57
N GLY A 90 15.73 -8.77 11.45
CA GLY A 90 15.90 -10.15 11.08
C GLY A 90 16.56 -10.18 9.69
N PRO A 91 17.46 -11.14 9.39
CA PRO A 91 18.02 -11.24 8.05
C PRO A 91 16.86 -11.33 7.06
N ILE A 92 16.73 -10.33 6.18
CA ILE A 92 15.91 -10.44 4.98
C ILE A 92 16.55 -11.59 4.23
N ALA A 93 15.88 -12.76 4.25
CA ALA A 93 16.32 -13.87 3.45
C ALA A 93 16.33 -13.38 2.00
N ASP A 94 17.50 -13.43 1.35
CA ASP A 94 17.58 -13.17 -0.07
C ASP A 94 16.60 -14.11 -0.76
N ALA A 95 15.50 -13.53 -1.27
CA ALA A 95 14.50 -14.29 -1.97
C ALA A 95 15.17 -14.97 -3.17
N GLN A 96 15.21 -16.29 -3.16
CA GLN A 96 15.81 -17.03 -4.27
C GLN A 96 14.99 -16.82 -5.53
N ARG A 97 15.62 -16.28 -6.55
CA ARG A 97 15.02 -16.12 -7.87
C ARG A 97 14.76 -17.49 -8.46
N SER A 98 13.51 -17.88 -8.57
CA SER A 98 13.13 -19.09 -9.32
C SER A 98 12.79 -18.71 -10.76
N THR A 99 13.46 -19.33 -11.71
CA THR A 99 13.08 -19.26 -13.13
C THR A 99 12.01 -20.28 -13.48
N ALA A 100 11.67 -21.17 -12.56
CA ALA A 100 10.74 -22.29 -12.74
C ALA A 100 9.52 -22.14 -11.81
N PHE A 101 8.76 -21.05 -11.98
CA PHE A 101 7.44 -20.92 -11.35
C PHE A 101 6.38 -21.50 -12.29
N ASP A 102 6.20 -22.82 -12.24
CA ASP A 102 5.26 -23.54 -13.13
C ASP A 102 3.84 -23.64 -12.56
N ALA A 103 3.66 -23.33 -11.29
CA ALA A 103 2.36 -23.47 -10.60
C ALA A 103 1.57 -22.17 -10.53
N ARG A 104 1.54 -21.38 -11.61
CA ARG A 104 0.88 -20.06 -11.65
C ARG A 104 -0.58 -20.08 -11.27
N PHE A 105 -1.28 -21.13 -11.57
CA PHE A 105 -2.72 -21.27 -11.33
C PHE A 105 -3.05 -21.91 -9.98
N LYS A 106 -2.07 -22.49 -9.32
CA LYS A 106 -2.27 -23.08 -7.98
C LYS A 106 -1.62 -22.17 -6.93
N ILE A 107 -2.29 -22.07 -5.79
CA ILE A 107 -1.65 -21.45 -4.63
C ILE A 107 -0.37 -22.22 -4.28
N ALA A 108 0.67 -21.50 -3.86
CA ALA A 108 1.96 -22.11 -3.55
C ALA A 108 1.83 -23.11 -2.40
N GLU A 109 2.66 -24.15 -2.43
CA GLU A 109 2.71 -25.15 -1.36
C GLU A 109 2.98 -24.48 0.00
N GLY A 110 2.16 -24.81 0.98
CA GLY A 110 2.24 -24.24 2.32
C GLY A 110 1.71 -22.82 2.46
N ALA A 111 1.23 -22.21 1.39
CA ALA A 111 0.45 -20.96 1.47
C ALA A 111 -1.03 -21.28 1.74
N ASP A 112 -1.71 -20.34 2.36
CA ASP A 112 -3.11 -20.48 2.74
C ASP A 112 -3.97 -19.26 2.41
N LEU A 113 -3.38 -18.21 1.81
CA LEU A 113 -4.05 -17.02 1.32
C LEU A 113 -3.39 -16.53 0.03
N ARG A 114 -4.17 -16.22 -0.99
CA ARG A 114 -3.72 -15.59 -2.23
C ARG A 114 -4.31 -14.20 -2.39
N ILE A 115 -3.45 -13.22 -2.58
CA ILE A 115 -3.78 -11.81 -2.82
C ILE A 115 -3.37 -11.44 -4.25
N LEU A 116 -4.23 -10.70 -4.95
CA LEU A 116 -3.92 -10.14 -6.27
C LEU A 116 -4.17 -8.64 -6.23
N ASP A 117 -3.34 -7.88 -6.94
CA ASP A 117 -3.46 -6.43 -7.08
C ASP A 117 -3.21 -6.01 -8.53
N ASP A 118 -4.01 -5.05 -9.03
CA ASP A 118 -3.84 -4.55 -10.39
C ASP A 118 -4.46 -3.16 -10.57
N ASN A 119 -3.71 -2.25 -11.17
CA ASN A 119 -4.28 -1.04 -11.76
C ASN A 119 -4.86 -1.41 -13.13
N ILE A 120 -6.17 -1.34 -13.25
CA ILE A 120 -6.88 -1.84 -14.43
C ILE A 120 -7.08 -0.80 -15.52
N TRP A 121 -6.47 0.37 -15.40
CA TRP A 121 -6.53 1.47 -16.35
C TRP A 121 -7.97 1.94 -16.65
N ASP A 122 -8.38 3.08 -16.11
CA ASP A 122 -9.67 3.71 -16.41
C ASP A 122 -9.74 4.17 -17.88
N TYR A 123 -10.24 3.29 -18.73
CA TYR A 123 -10.53 3.60 -20.12
C TYR A 123 -12.04 3.63 -20.37
N SER A 124 -12.69 4.65 -19.85
CA SER A 124 -14.15 4.84 -19.93
C SER A 124 -14.61 5.52 -21.23
N LYS A 125 -13.90 5.31 -22.36
CA LYS A 125 -14.23 5.92 -23.65
C LYS A 125 -14.89 4.94 -24.61
N ASP A 126 -15.86 5.42 -25.36
CA ASP A 126 -16.57 4.60 -26.37
C ASP A 126 -15.78 4.43 -27.70
N THR A 127 -14.65 5.11 -27.84
CA THR A 127 -13.86 5.13 -29.08
C THR A 127 -12.57 4.38 -28.95
N ILE A 128 -12.18 3.65 -29.99
CA ILE A 128 -10.87 3.01 -30.05
C ILE A 128 -9.84 4.05 -30.52
N PRO A 129 -8.75 4.30 -29.75
CA PRO A 129 -7.70 5.20 -30.21
C PRO A 129 -7.08 4.69 -31.52
N PRO A 130 -6.69 5.60 -32.45
CA PRO A 130 -6.15 5.20 -33.76
C PRO A 130 -4.97 4.22 -33.67
N LYS A 131 -4.08 4.38 -32.72
CA LYS A 131 -2.93 3.49 -32.50
C LYS A 131 -3.34 2.07 -32.10
N TRP A 132 -4.36 1.94 -31.24
CA TRP A 132 -4.92 0.64 -30.84
C TRP A 132 -5.64 -0.04 -32.02
N LYS A 133 -6.40 0.76 -32.76
CA LYS A 133 -7.07 0.28 -33.98
C LYS A 133 -6.06 -0.23 -35.03
N ALA A 134 -4.91 0.43 -35.15
CA ALA A 134 -3.86 0.06 -36.12
C ALA A 134 -3.24 -1.32 -35.83
N ILE A 135 -3.24 -1.78 -34.59
CA ILE A 135 -2.75 -3.12 -34.18
C ILE A 135 -3.87 -4.14 -33.94
N GLY A 136 -5.14 -3.76 -34.23
CA GLY A 136 -6.29 -4.65 -34.06
C GLY A 136 -6.76 -4.83 -32.60
N GLU A 137 -6.29 -4.01 -31.68
CA GLU A 137 -6.65 -4.07 -30.26
C GLU A 137 -7.77 -3.10 -29.90
N ASP A 138 -8.53 -3.45 -28.89
CA ASP A 138 -9.69 -2.69 -28.41
C ASP A 138 -9.63 -2.53 -26.88
N PRO A 139 -9.27 -1.34 -26.36
CA PRO A 139 -9.12 -1.12 -24.93
C PRO A 139 -10.44 -0.86 -24.19
N ARG A 140 -11.59 -0.91 -24.86
CA ARG A 140 -12.87 -0.63 -24.22
C ARG A 140 -13.24 -1.69 -23.17
N ASP A 141 -13.91 -1.27 -22.11
CA ASP A 141 -14.16 -2.10 -20.92
C ASP A 141 -14.91 -3.40 -21.23
N PHE A 142 -15.88 -3.40 -22.13
CA PHE A 142 -16.59 -4.62 -22.50
C PHE A 142 -15.69 -5.68 -23.17
N LYS A 143 -14.54 -5.29 -23.73
CA LYS A 143 -13.53 -6.21 -24.27
C LYS A 143 -12.55 -6.69 -23.19
N ARG A 144 -12.21 -5.80 -22.27
CA ARG A 144 -11.22 -6.07 -21.21
C ARG A 144 -11.83 -6.81 -20.02
N ALA A 145 -13.08 -6.51 -19.65
CA ALA A 145 -13.75 -7.10 -18.50
C ALA A 145 -13.77 -8.64 -18.51
N PRO A 146 -14.07 -9.33 -19.63
CA PRO A 146 -13.98 -10.79 -19.68
C PRO A 146 -12.57 -11.32 -19.48
N LEU A 147 -11.53 -10.57 -19.87
CA LEU A 147 -10.13 -10.98 -19.70
C LEU A 147 -9.68 -10.80 -18.24
N PHE A 148 -10.10 -9.72 -17.56
CA PHE A 148 -9.93 -9.58 -16.12
C PHE A 148 -10.69 -10.68 -15.36
N ALA A 149 -11.92 -11.00 -15.76
CA ALA A 149 -12.65 -12.10 -15.14
C ALA A 149 -11.94 -13.45 -15.35
N ARG A 150 -11.31 -13.66 -16.51
CA ARG A 150 -10.46 -14.82 -16.78
C ARG A 150 -9.25 -14.84 -15.86
N LEU A 151 -8.58 -13.70 -15.65
CA LEU A 151 -7.46 -13.58 -14.71
C LEU A 151 -7.87 -14.05 -13.32
N ILE A 152 -9.00 -13.54 -12.80
CA ILE A 152 -9.51 -13.93 -11.49
C ILE A 152 -9.87 -15.41 -11.45
N LYS A 153 -10.45 -15.97 -12.52
CA LYS A 153 -10.78 -17.39 -12.62
C LYS A 153 -9.53 -18.28 -12.67
N ASP A 154 -8.53 -17.87 -13.43
CA ASP A 154 -7.33 -18.68 -13.66
C ASP A 154 -6.43 -18.74 -12.39
N TYR A 155 -6.39 -17.66 -11.61
CA TYR A 155 -5.57 -17.55 -10.40
C TYR A 155 -6.32 -17.78 -9.09
N LEU A 156 -7.65 -17.65 -9.08
CA LEU A 156 -8.52 -17.86 -7.91
C LEU A 156 -8.02 -17.15 -6.63
N PRO A 157 -7.74 -15.84 -6.66
CA PRO A 157 -7.32 -15.15 -5.45
C PRO A 157 -8.41 -15.21 -4.38
N ASP A 158 -8.04 -15.31 -3.11
CA ASP A 158 -9.00 -15.17 -2.01
C ASP A 158 -9.50 -13.72 -1.91
N VAL A 159 -8.63 -12.77 -2.22
CA VAL A 159 -8.90 -11.34 -2.19
C VAL A 159 -8.10 -10.64 -3.27
N PHE A 160 -8.67 -9.60 -3.88
CA PHE A 160 -7.94 -8.76 -4.82
C PHE A 160 -8.34 -7.29 -4.70
N ALA A 161 -7.39 -6.41 -5.01
CA ALA A 161 -7.60 -4.96 -5.07
C ALA A 161 -7.40 -4.48 -6.50
N PHE A 162 -8.27 -3.56 -6.93
CA PHE A 162 -8.11 -2.86 -8.20
C PHE A 162 -7.92 -1.36 -7.97
N GLN A 163 -7.17 -0.71 -8.87
CA GLN A 163 -7.12 0.74 -8.98
C GLN A 163 -7.69 1.14 -10.34
N GLU A 164 -8.13 2.39 -10.44
CA GLU A 164 -8.79 2.93 -11.64
C GLU A 164 -10.06 2.19 -12.07
N TYR A 165 -10.74 1.56 -11.10
CA TYR A 165 -11.98 0.86 -11.34
C TYR A 165 -13.13 1.83 -11.61
N SER A 166 -13.61 1.89 -12.86
CA SER A 166 -14.69 2.77 -13.29
C SER A 166 -16.07 2.13 -13.14
N ASP A 167 -17.13 2.95 -13.19
CA ASP A 167 -18.49 2.43 -13.21
C ASP A 167 -18.82 1.70 -14.53
N HIS A 168 -18.14 2.05 -15.62
CA HIS A 168 -18.19 1.30 -16.88
C HIS A 168 -17.62 -0.10 -16.72
N MET A 169 -16.41 -0.20 -16.16
CA MET A 169 -15.79 -1.50 -15.86
C MET A 169 -16.68 -2.31 -14.90
N HIS A 170 -17.28 -1.68 -13.89
CA HIS A 170 -18.18 -2.36 -12.96
C HIS A 170 -19.35 -3.06 -13.66
N LYS A 171 -20.00 -2.37 -14.58
CA LYS A 171 -21.16 -2.92 -15.33
C LYS A 171 -20.76 -4.15 -16.15
N GLU A 172 -19.56 -4.13 -16.73
CA GLU A 172 -19.08 -5.20 -17.61
C GLU A 172 -18.41 -6.35 -16.86
N PHE A 173 -17.79 -6.07 -15.69
CA PHE A 173 -16.93 -7.01 -14.97
C PHE A 173 -17.62 -7.69 -13.78
N TYR A 174 -18.33 -6.93 -12.93
CA TYR A 174 -18.72 -7.42 -11.61
C TYR A 174 -19.63 -8.65 -11.68
N HIS A 175 -20.58 -8.69 -12.60
CA HIS A 175 -21.46 -9.83 -12.77
C HIS A 175 -20.70 -11.13 -13.15
N LEU A 176 -19.55 -11.03 -13.84
CA LEU A 176 -18.72 -12.17 -14.25
C LEU A 176 -18.04 -12.85 -13.06
N VAL A 177 -17.62 -12.07 -12.06
CA VAL A 177 -16.92 -12.59 -10.88
C VAL A 177 -17.86 -12.89 -9.71
N ARG A 178 -18.95 -12.14 -9.57
CA ARG A 178 -19.97 -12.34 -8.53
C ARG A 178 -20.53 -13.76 -8.52
N ASN A 179 -20.79 -14.31 -9.68
CA ASN A 179 -21.31 -15.69 -9.82
C ASN A 179 -20.30 -16.75 -9.34
N ASN A 180 -19.03 -16.37 -9.19
CA ASN A 180 -17.96 -17.21 -8.64
C ASN A 180 -17.76 -17.02 -7.12
N GLY A 181 -18.56 -16.16 -6.49
CA GLY A 181 -18.52 -15.90 -5.04
C GLY A 181 -17.76 -14.66 -4.63
N TYR A 182 -17.27 -13.86 -5.59
CA TYR A 182 -16.58 -12.60 -5.27
C TYR A 182 -17.55 -11.48 -4.98
N VAL A 183 -17.29 -10.74 -3.91
CA VAL A 183 -18.13 -9.63 -3.43
C VAL A 183 -17.22 -8.41 -3.22
N ILE A 184 -17.72 -7.23 -3.52
CA ILE A 184 -17.05 -5.97 -3.21
C ILE A 184 -17.16 -5.73 -1.70
N ALA A 185 -16.04 -5.41 -1.06
CA ALA A 185 -15.99 -5.18 0.38
C ALA A 185 -16.75 -3.91 0.79
N TRP A 186 -16.75 -2.87 -0.04
CA TRP A 186 -17.43 -1.62 0.21
C TRP A 186 -18.13 -1.11 -1.04
N GLU A 187 -19.42 -0.83 -0.91
CA GLU A 187 -20.24 -0.20 -1.93
C GLU A 187 -20.99 1.00 -1.34
N SER A 188 -21.01 2.11 -2.06
CA SER A 188 -21.82 3.27 -1.72
C SER A 188 -22.67 3.70 -2.92
N LYS A 189 -23.90 4.13 -2.64
CA LYS A 189 -24.77 4.73 -3.66
C LYS A 189 -24.40 6.18 -3.98
N ARG A 190 -23.59 6.82 -3.15
CA ARG A 190 -23.26 8.26 -3.28
C ARG A 190 -21.90 8.49 -3.91
N ASP A 191 -20.90 7.68 -3.55
CA ASP A 191 -19.52 7.89 -3.93
C ASP A 191 -19.00 6.64 -4.64
N TRP A 192 -18.42 6.85 -5.80
CA TRP A 192 -17.81 5.77 -6.55
C TRP A 192 -16.47 5.38 -5.92
N ASN A 193 -16.23 4.08 -5.77
CA ASN A 193 -14.97 3.56 -5.26
C ASN A 193 -14.04 3.16 -6.42
N ASN A 194 -13.00 3.97 -6.64
CA ASN A 194 -11.98 3.71 -7.68
C ASN A 194 -10.90 2.71 -7.24
N THR A 195 -10.87 2.34 -5.96
CA THR A 195 -9.90 1.39 -5.37
C THR A 195 -10.62 0.26 -4.63
N PRO A 196 -11.53 -0.48 -5.29
CA PRO A 196 -12.31 -1.50 -4.61
C PRO A 196 -11.45 -2.70 -4.22
N ILE A 197 -11.82 -3.32 -3.10
CA ILE A 197 -11.37 -4.64 -2.70
C ILE A 197 -12.50 -5.63 -2.96
N PHE A 198 -12.17 -6.73 -3.62
CA PHE A 198 -13.05 -7.86 -3.84
C PHE A 198 -12.54 -9.04 -3.03
N TYR A 199 -13.42 -9.78 -2.40
CA TYR A 199 -13.06 -10.97 -1.65
C TYR A 199 -13.96 -12.15 -2.00
N ASN A 200 -13.42 -13.35 -1.91
CA ASN A 200 -14.19 -14.57 -2.10
C ASN A 200 -15.02 -14.85 -0.83
N SER A 201 -16.30 -14.60 -0.89
CA SER A 201 -17.22 -14.80 0.25
C SER A 201 -17.39 -16.27 0.66
N LYS A 202 -16.91 -17.21 -0.14
CA LYS A 202 -16.89 -18.66 0.22
C LYS A 202 -15.77 -18.99 1.17
N THR A 203 -14.59 -18.33 1.04
CA THR A 203 -13.39 -18.59 1.84
C THR A 203 -13.16 -17.56 2.95
N LEU A 204 -13.67 -16.33 2.78
CA LEU A 204 -13.47 -15.21 3.68
C LEU A 204 -14.78 -14.66 4.27
N GLU A 205 -14.68 -14.11 5.47
CA GLU A 205 -15.68 -13.32 6.15
C GLU A 205 -15.16 -11.89 6.32
N LEU A 206 -15.93 -10.88 5.89
CA LEU A 206 -15.58 -9.47 6.05
C LEU A 206 -15.93 -9.01 7.48
N LEU A 207 -14.95 -8.51 8.23
CA LEU A 207 -15.11 -8.02 9.60
C LEU A 207 -15.16 -6.49 9.68
N TYR A 208 -14.48 -5.80 8.77
CA TYR A 208 -14.37 -4.35 8.76
C TYR A 208 -14.07 -3.88 7.35
N VAL A 209 -14.58 -2.72 6.99
CA VAL A 209 -14.23 -2.02 5.77
C VAL A 209 -14.27 -0.51 6.00
N ASN A 210 -13.33 0.21 5.39
CA ASN A 210 -13.29 1.66 5.35
C ASN A 210 -12.83 2.13 3.97
N TYR A 211 -13.43 3.19 3.46
CA TYR A 211 -13.06 3.83 2.20
C TYR A 211 -12.79 5.30 2.42
N ASN A 212 -11.66 5.77 1.96
CA ASN A 212 -11.24 7.16 2.11
C ASN A 212 -10.71 7.76 0.82
N LEU A 213 -11.32 8.87 0.41
CA LEU A 213 -10.75 9.77 -0.58
C LEU A 213 -9.62 10.57 0.03
N TYR A 214 -8.52 10.72 -0.70
CA TYR A 214 -7.42 11.53 -0.25
C TYR A 214 -7.78 13.03 -0.25
N THR A 215 -7.37 13.71 0.80
CA THR A 215 -7.53 15.14 0.99
C THR A 215 -6.16 15.82 1.01
N PRO A 216 -6.08 17.10 0.67
CA PRO A 216 -7.13 17.95 0.13
C PRO A 216 -7.50 17.61 -1.32
N LYS A 217 -8.68 18.04 -1.78
CA LYS A 217 -9.27 17.69 -3.11
C LYS A 217 -8.33 17.91 -4.31
N GLN A 218 -7.42 18.88 -4.22
CA GLN A 218 -6.42 19.15 -5.27
C GLN A 218 -5.46 17.99 -5.54
N TRP A 219 -5.38 17.00 -4.62
CA TRP A 219 -4.53 15.82 -4.69
C TRP A 219 -5.33 14.52 -4.79
N CYS A 220 -6.64 14.58 -4.98
CA CYS A 220 -7.48 13.38 -5.13
C CYS A 220 -7.95 13.10 -6.56
N ASN A 221 -7.55 13.93 -7.53
CA ASN A 221 -7.88 13.75 -8.95
C ASN A 221 -9.36 13.39 -9.20
N HIS A 222 -10.27 14.27 -8.80
CA HIS A 222 -11.72 14.10 -8.94
C HIS A 222 -12.30 12.84 -8.26
N GLY A 223 -11.64 12.33 -7.22
CA GLY A 223 -12.09 11.17 -6.47
C GLY A 223 -11.43 9.85 -6.87
N SER A 224 -10.50 9.85 -7.84
CA SER A 224 -9.80 8.61 -8.24
C SER A 224 -8.63 8.23 -7.35
N LYS A 225 -8.15 9.14 -6.49
CA LYS A 225 -7.05 8.88 -5.56
C LYS A 225 -7.61 8.66 -4.16
N SER A 226 -7.50 7.43 -3.70
CA SER A 226 -8.19 6.91 -2.52
C SER A 226 -7.49 5.67 -1.99
N PHE A 227 -7.97 5.17 -0.88
CA PHE A 227 -7.71 3.80 -0.43
C PHE A 227 -8.99 3.15 0.11
N THR A 228 -9.05 1.85 -0.01
CA THR A 228 -10.01 0.98 0.69
C THR A 228 -9.23 0.07 1.61
N SER A 229 -9.64 -0.04 2.87
CA SER A 229 -9.12 -1.03 3.81
C SER A 229 -10.21 -2.04 4.15
N ALA A 230 -9.83 -3.31 4.26
CA ALA A 230 -10.73 -4.39 4.66
C ALA A 230 -10.02 -5.34 5.62
N VAL A 231 -10.67 -5.68 6.72
CA VAL A 231 -10.23 -6.75 7.61
C VAL A 231 -11.09 -7.97 7.37
N MET A 232 -10.46 -9.09 7.12
CA MET A 232 -11.11 -10.33 6.74
C MET A 232 -10.62 -11.48 7.62
N LYS A 233 -11.53 -12.44 7.87
CA LYS A 233 -11.23 -13.68 8.58
C LYS A 233 -11.38 -14.85 7.62
N ARG A 234 -10.41 -15.73 7.59
CA ARG A 234 -10.47 -16.99 6.86
C ARG A 234 -11.45 -17.92 7.55
N LYS A 235 -12.39 -18.47 6.78
CA LYS A 235 -13.41 -19.40 7.32
C LYS A 235 -12.82 -20.76 7.69
N ALA A 236 -11.73 -21.15 7.05
CA ALA A 236 -11.12 -22.47 7.24
C ALA A 236 -10.47 -22.64 8.61
N ASP A 237 -9.81 -21.59 9.13
CA ASP A 237 -9.00 -21.67 10.35
C ASP A 237 -9.18 -20.48 11.30
N GLY A 238 -10.00 -19.50 10.92
CA GLY A 238 -10.27 -18.32 11.73
C GLY A 238 -9.17 -17.27 11.76
N LYS A 239 -8.07 -17.44 11.04
CA LYS A 239 -7.00 -16.45 10.95
C LYS A 239 -7.49 -15.16 10.31
N THR A 240 -7.02 -14.04 10.84
CA THR A 240 -7.46 -12.70 10.45
C THR A 240 -6.30 -11.92 9.86
N PHE A 241 -6.56 -11.16 8.82
CA PHE A 241 -5.61 -10.27 8.16
C PHE A 241 -6.32 -9.02 7.65
N ALA A 242 -5.56 -8.00 7.30
CA ALA A 242 -6.06 -6.82 6.62
C ALA A 242 -5.43 -6.63 5.25
N LEU A 243 -6.21 -6.10 4.31
CA LEU A 243 -5.74 -5.62 3.01
C LEU A 243 -6.13 -4.14 2.87
N ILE A 244 -5.19 -3.31 2.46
CA ILE A 244 -5.39 -1.92 2.09
C ILE A 244 -5.00 -1.77 0.62
N GLY A 245 -5.99 -1.56 -0.24
CA GLY A 245 -5.79 -1.24 -1.66
C GLY A 245 -5.73 0.27 -1.83
N THR A 246 -4.69 0.81 -2.44
CA THR A 246 -4.47 2.26 -2.56
C THR A 246 -4.09 2.69 -3.96
N HIS A 247 -4.42 3.95 -4.31
CA HIS A 247 -3.96 4.61 -5.52
C HIS A 247 -3.52 6.03 -5.16
N LEU A 248 -2.19 6.26 -5.14
CA LEU A 248 -1.62 7.55 -4.75
C LEU A 248 -1.63 8.56 -5.90
N TRP A 249 -1.30 9.79 -5.61
CA TRP A 249 -1.21 10.89 -6.57
C TRP A 249 -0.20 10.59 -7.70
N TRP A 250 -0.61 10.84 -8.96
CA TRP A 250 0.09 10.37 -10.16
C TRP A 250 1.12 11.33 -10.78
N LYS A 251 0.96 12.67 -10.61
CA LYS A 251 1.87 13.60 -11.29
C LYS A 251 3.25 13.64 -10.65
N SER A 252 4.25 13.89 -11.46
CA SER A 252 5.60 14.22 -10.98
C SER A 252 5.66 15.64 -10.43
N ASP A 253 6.69 15.96 -9.62
CA ASP A 253 6.94 17.33 -9.14
C ASP A 253 7.24 18.31 -10.27
N LYS A 254 7.80 17.84 -11.38
CA LYS A 254 7.98 18.66 -12.59
C LYS A 254 6.64 19.10 -13.19
N ALA A 255 5.64 18.22 -13.20
CA ALA A 255 4.31 18.49 -13.72
C ALA A 255 3.42 19.27 -12.73
N LYS A 256 3.58 19.02 -11.44
CA LYS A 256 2.88 19.73 -10.37
C LYS A 256 3.76 19.74 -9.11
N PRO A 257 4.36 20.88 -8.76
CA PRO A 257 5.19 21.01 -7.57
C PRO A 257 4.47 20.56 -6.31
N GLY A 258 5.15 19.83 -5.43
CA GLY A 258 4.59 19.25 -4.21
C GLY A 258 3.98 17.85 -4.36
N SER A 259 4.08 17.24 -5.55
CA SER A 259 3.52 15.90 -5.82
C SER A 259 4.12 14.80 -4.95
N THR A 260 5.43 14.79 -4.75
CA THR A 260 6.08 13.84 -3.85
C THR A 260 5.60 13.99 -2.41
N MET A 261 5.43 15.22 -1.94
CA MET A 261 4.91 15.48 -0.60
C MET A 261 3.44 15.11 -0.44
N ALA A 262 2.65 15.28 -1.51
CA ALA A 262 1.26 14.82 -1.54
C ALA A 262 1.19 13.28 -1.37
N ARG A 263 1.99 12.51 -2.13
CA ARG A 263 2.09 11.06 -1.96
C ARG A 263 2.56 10.68 -0.57
N ALA A 264 3.59 11.34 -0.05
CA ALA A 264 4.08 11.12 1.30
C ALA A 264 3.00 11.37 2.37
N SER A 265 2.13 12.35 2.17
CA SER A 265 0.98 12.61 3.05
C SER A 265 -0.10 11.53 2.92
N GLN A 266 -0.34 11.04 1.72
CA GLN A 266 -1.27 9.93 1.46
C GLN A 266 -0.79 8.63 2.11
N VAL A 267 0.51 8.34 2.03
CA VAL A 267 1.13 7.21 2.75
C VAL A 267 0.88 7.29 4.25
N ARG A 268 1.05 8.48 4.86
CA ARG A 268 0.77 8.63 6.30
C ARG A 268 -0.69 8.31 6.67
N LEU A 269 -1.65 8.62 5.79
CA LEU A 269 -3.05 8.26 6.01
C LEU A 269 -3.25 6.74 5.96
N VAL A 270 -2.60 6.06 5.04
CA VAL A 270 -2.62 4.58 4.96
C VAL A 270 -1.96 3.96 6.21
N MET A 271 -0.83 4.50 6.66
CA MET A 271 -0.19 4.04 7.90
C MET A 271 -1.06 4.29 9.13
N ALA A 272 -1.75 5.44 9.20
CA ALA A 272 -2.70 5.72 10.28
C ALA A 272 -3.87 4.74 10.27
N GLU A 273 -4.39 4.36 9.11
CA GLU A 273 -5.42 3.32 8.99
C GLU A 273 -4.91 1.97 9.49
N THR A 274 -3.64 1.62 9.23
CA THR A 274 -3.03 0.40 9.80
C THR A 274 -3.06 0.43 11.33
N GLU A 275 -2.74 1.56 11.96
CA GLU A 275 -2.81 1.67 13.42
C GLU A 275 -4.25 1.61 13.95
N ILE A 276 -5.23 2.16 13.25
CA ILE A 276 -6.66 2.01 13.58
C ILE A 276 -7.07 0.54 13.52
N ILE A 277 -6.67 -0.17 12.48
CA ILE A 277 -6.94 -1.61 12.33
C ILE A 277 -6.31 -2.39 13.48
N ARG A 278 -5.05 -2.14 13.81
CA ARG A 278 -4.34 -2.82 14.90
C ARG A 278 -4.96 -2.53 16.26
N ALA A 279 -5.36 -1.29 16.52
CA ALA A 279 -6.04 -0.93 17.76
C ALA A 279 -7.37 -1.70 17.93
N LYS A 280 -8.04 -2.03 16.83
CA LYS A 280 -9.34 -2.70 16.83
C LYS A 280 -9.24 -4.22 16.79
N PHE A 281 -8.28 -4.78 16.07
CA PHE A 281 -8.19 -6.20 15.78
C PHE A 281 -6.93 -6.89 16.34
N GLY A 282 -6.04 -6.13 16.99
CA GLY A 282 -4.77 -6.65 17.53
C GLY A 282 -3.67 -6.75 16.47
N ASP A 283 -2.64 -7.51 16.78
CA ASP A 283 -1.46 -7.70 15.94
C ASP A 283 -1.71 -8.68 14.79
N ILE A 284 -2.56 -8.28 13.87
CA ILE A 284 -2.81 -9.00 12.62
C ILE A 284 -1.91 -8.49 11.50
N PRO A 285 -1.52 -9.32 10.52
CA PRO A 285 -0.78 -8.84 9.36
C PRO A 285 -1.64 -7.89 8.51
N VAL A 286 -1.03 -6.81 8.04
CA VAL A 286 -1.64 -5.81 7.16
C VAL A 286 -0.86 -5.77 5.85
N PHE A 287 -1.53 -6.07 4.75
CA PHE A 287 -1.00 -5.92 3.41
C PHE A 287 -1.44 -4.58 2.84
N VAL A 288 -0.50 -3.84 2.25
CA VAL A 288 -0.76 -2.60 1.53
C VAL A 288 -0.34 -2.82 0.09
N VAL A 289 -1.29 -2.70 -0.83
CA VAL A 289 -1.07 -2.97 -2.26
C VAL A 289 -1.61 -1.82 -3.11
N GLY A 290 -1.06 -1.65 -4.30
CA GLY A 290 -1.63 -0.73 -5.29
C GLY A 290 -0.61 0.11 -6.03
N ASP A 291 -1.14 0.94 -6.94
CA ASP A 291 -0.37 1.93 -7.69
C ASP A 291 -0.02 3.13 -6.81
N MET A 292 1.23 3.17 -6.38
CA MET A 292 1.74 4.24 -5.53
C MET A 292 2.35 5.39 -6.33
N ASN A 293 2.38 5.28 -7.66
CA ASN A 293 2.86 6.31 -8.59
C ASN A 293 4.26 6.85 -8.27
N CYS A 294 5.10 6.05 -7.66
CA CYS A 294 6.48 6.39 -7.31
C CYS A 294 7.31 5.14 -7.05
N GLU A 295 8.60 5.23 -7.29
CA GLU A 295 9.57 4.16 -7.12
C GLU A 295 9.94 3.93 -5.66
N GLU A 296 10.51 2.76 -5.35
CA GLU A 296 10.82 2.32 -4.00
C GLU A 296 11.79 3.24 -3.26
N ASP A 297 12.76 3.83 -3.94
CA ASP A 297 13.76 4.72 -3.36
C ASP A 297 13.23 6.13 -3.04
N THR A 298 11.97 6.40 -3.36
CA THR A 298 11.34 7.70 -3.13
C THR A 298 10.81 7.84 -1.71
N VAL A 299 10.71 9.10 -1.25
CA VAL A 299 10.25 9.43 0.11
C VAL A 299 8.95 8.73 0.51
N PRO A 300 7.89 8.65 -0.33
CA PRO A 300 6.65 7.99 0.07
C PRO A 300 6.83 6.51 0.42
N ILE A 301 7.57 5.75 -0.41
CA ILE A 301 7.76 4.32 -0.14
C ILE A 301 8.74 4.11 1.01
N GLN A 302 9.78 4.94 1.10
CA GLN A 302 10.71 4.88 2.22
C GLN A 302 10.04 5.17 3.57
N GLN A 303 8.95 5.96 3.62
CA GLN A 303 8.16 6.13 4.84
C GLN A 303 7.49 4.82 5.30
N PHE A 304 6.94 4.02 4.38
CA PHE A 304 6.44 2.69 4.71
C PHE A 304 7.55 1.80 5.27
N ILE A 305 8.69 1.74 4.58
CA ILE A 305 9.84 0.89 4.98
C ILE A 305 10.35 1.30 6.37
N GLN A 306 10.52 2.60 6.62
CA GLN A 306 10.92 3.12 7.92
C GLN A 306 9.87 2.87 9.01
N GLY A 307 8.60 2.80 8.63
CA GLY A 307 7.48 2.42 9.49
C GLY A 307 7.35 0.92 9.75
N GLY A 308 8.31 0.10 9.27
CA GLY A 308 8.33 -1.34 9.51
C GLY A 308 7.61 -2.20 8.47
N TYR A 309 7.17 -1.60 7.36
CA TYR A 309 6.62 -2.37 6.24
C TYR A 309 7.75 -2.97 5.41
N VAL A 310 7.55 -4.19 4.97
CA VAL A 310 8.50 -4.92 4.13
C VAL A 310 7.90 -5.13 2.74
N PRO A 311 8.60 -4.77 1.64
CA PRO A 311 8.16 -5.13 0.31
C PRO A 311 7.99 -6.64 0.17
N CYS A 312 6.82 -7.08 -0.31
CA CYS A 312 6.49 -8.51 -0.39
C CYS A 312 7.49 -9.28 -1.26
N TYR A 313 8.02 -8.67 -2.32
CA TYR A 313 9.03 -9.31 -3.17
C TYR A 313 10.36 -9.57 -2.42
N LYS A 314 10.69 -8.75 -1.41
CA LYS A 314 11.87 -8.96 -0.54
C LYS A 314 11.61 -10.01 0.54
N ALA A 315 10.37 -10.07 1.03
CA ALA A 315 9.96 -11.03 2.03
C ALA A 315 9.70 -12.44 1.44
N ALA A 316 9.44 -12.53 0.14
CA ALA A 316 9.05 -13.77 -0.51
C ALA A 316 10.17 -14.80 -0.52
N THR A 317 9.81 -16.04 -0.16
CA THR A 317 10.72 -17.20 -0.29
C THR A 317 11.00 -17.52 -1.76
N LEU A 318 9.98 -17.42 -2.60
CA LEU A 318 10.03 -17.59 -4.04
C LEU A 318 9.51 -16.33 -4.70
N TYR A 319 10.23 -15.85 -5.70
CA TYR A 319 9.73 -14.79 -6.49
C TYR A 319 9.90 -15.02 -8.00
N GLY A 320 8.78 -14.98 -8.72
CA GLY A 320 8.72 -15.41 -10.10
C GLY A 320 9.22 -14.37 -11.07
N ASP A 321 8.73 -13.14 -10.95
CA ASP A 321 9.16 -12.04 -11.79
C ASP A 321 9.28 -10.75 -10.97
N LYS A 322 10.32 -9.97 -11.26
CA LYS A 322 10.61 -8.70 -10.58
C LYS A 322 9.82 -7.53 -11.14
N HIS A 323 9.06 -7.74 -12.19
CA HIS A 323 8.31 -6.69 -12.83
C HIS A 323 7.00 -6.44 -12.09
N ASN A 324 7.05 -5.65 -11.07
CA ASN A 324 5.88 -5.03 -10.47
C ASN A 324 5.75 -3.57 -10.88
N GLY A 325 6.16 -3.28 -12.09
CA GLY A 325 6.24 -1.92 -12.59
C GLY A 325 5.12 -1.58 -13.54
N HIS A 326 4.90 -0.29 -13.64
CA HIS A 326 4.11 0.30 -14.69
C HIS A 326 4.69 -0.06 -16.05
N HIS A 327 3.84 -0.45 -16.96
CA HIS A 327 4.15 -0.50 -18.38
C HIS A 327 3.01 0.14 -19.16
N ILE A 328 3.30 0.71 -20.29
CA ILE A 328 2.29 1.28 -21.15
C ILE A 328 1.89 0.25 -22.18
N CYS A 329 0.60 -0.10 -22.22
CA CYS A 329 0.05 -0.98 -23.23
C CYS A 329 -0.13 -0.29 -24.57
N GLY A 330 -0.02 -1.05 -25.62
CA GLY A 330 -0.32 -0.63 -26.97
C GLY A 330 0.84 0.04 -27.70
N PRO A 331 0.56 0.67 -28.84
CA PRO A 331 1.60 1.08 -29.79
C PRO A 331 2.32 2.39 -29.41
N SER A 332 1.91 3.07 -28.35
CA SER A 332 2.45 4.40 -28.02
C SER A 332 3.88 4.37 -27.51
N ASP A 333 4.30 3.27 -26.93
CA ASP A 333 5.63 3.07 -26.35
C ASP A 333 6.41 1.93 -27.02
N GLY A 334 5.86 1.35 -28.09
CA GLY A 334 6.47 0.22 -28.77
C GLY A 334 6.31 -1.11 -28.01
N TYR A 335 5.44 -1.16 -26.99
CA TYR A 335 5.18 -2.38 -26.24
C TYR A 335 4.51 -3.43 -27.15
N SER A 336 5.04 -4.64 -27.16
CA SER A 336 4.43 -5.80 -27.80
C SER A 336 4.49 -7.02 -26.86
N VAL A 337 3.65 -8.02 -27.16
CA VAL A 337 3.67 -9.28 -26.41
C VAL A 337 5.06 -9.91 -26.39
N ASP A 338 5.80 -9.78 -27.49
CA ASP A 338 7.14 -10.33 -27.65
C ASP A 338 8.22 -9.53 -26.92
N SER A 339 7.95 -8.25 -26.62
CA SER A 339 8.87 -7.39 -25.87
C SER A 339 8.75 -7.54 -24.36
N ARG A 340 7.96 -8.50 -23.90
CA ARG A 340 7.90 -8.85 -22.48
C ARG A 340 9.28 -9.14 -21.95
N ARG A 341 9.63 -8.42 -20.90
CA ARG A 341 10.96 -8.45 -20.33
C ARG A 341 11.00 -9.39 -19.13
N ARG A 342 10.36 -10.53 -19.29
CA ARG A 342 10.34 -11.58 -18.28
C ARG A 342 11.77 -11.92 -17.86
N GLY A 343 12.00 -11.96 -16.56
CA GLY A 343 13.32 -12.26 -16.01
C GLY A 343 14.34 -11.11 -16.05
N GLN A 344 13.98 -9.92 -16.56
CA GLN A 344 14.83 -8.75 -16.40
C GLN A 344 14.61 -8.13 -15.01
N ASP A 345 15.72 -7.81 -14.35
CA ASP A 345 15.66 -7.06 -13.09
C ASP A 345 15.17 -5.64 -13.38
N ARG A 346 13.94 -5.34 -12.96
CA ARG A 346 13.30 -4.06 -13.14
C ARG A 346 12.63 -3.59 -11.87
N THR A 347 13.34 -3.64 -10.79
CA THR A 347 12.95 -2.92 -9.58
C THR A 347 12.99 -1.41 -9.79
N SER A 348 13.84 -0.95 -10.72
CA SER A 348 13.82 0.44 -11.18
C SER A 348 12.61 0.67 -12.10
N GLY A 349 11.80 1.67 -11.79
CA GLY A 349 10.59 2.04 -12.52
C GLY A 349 9.33 1.33 -12.05
N ALA A 350 9.40 0.46 -11.04
CA ALA A 350 8.23 -0.12 -10.41
C ALA A 350 7.47 0.93 -9.59
N ILE A 351 6.19 1.11 -9.88
CA ILE A 351 5.31 2.05 -9.18
C ILE A 351 4.12 1.38 -8.52
N ASP A 352 3.88 0.11 -8.84
CA ASP A 352 2.95 -0.75 -8.14
C ASP A 352 3.70 -1.48 -7.04
N HIS A 353 3.23 -1.36 -5.81
CA HIS A 353 3.90 -1.93 -4.65
C HIS A 353 2.98 -2.80 -3.83
N CYS A 354 3.54 -3.91 -3.35
CA CYS A 354 2.91 -4.78 -2.38
C CYS A 354 3.81 -4.82 -1.15
N LEU A 355 3.29 -4.38 -0.02
CA LEU A 355 4.00 -4.26 1.24
C LEU A 355 3.27 -5.07 2.32
N ILE A 356 4.00 -5.66 3.23
CA ILE A 356 3.45 -6.30 4.42
C ILE A 356 3.95 -5.59 5.69
N TYR A 357 3.04 -5.35 6.62
CA TYR A 357 3.32 -4.97 7.98
C TYR A 357 2.87 -6.09 8.91
N ASP A 358 3.82 -6.82 9.45
CA ASP A 358 3.56 -7.91 10.41
C ASP A 358 4.56 -7.86 11.57
N PRO A 359 4.26 -7.11 12.64
CA PRO A 359 5.14 -7.03 13.81
C PRO A 359 5.27 -8.35 14.55
N SER A 360 4.35 -9.30 14.33
CA SER A 360 4.43 -10.63 14.93
C SER A 360 5.49 -11.53 14.30
N GLY A 361 5.86 -11.26 13.04
CA GLY A 361 6.77 -12.05 12.24
C GLY A 361 6.29 -13.47 11.96
N LYS A 362 4.99 -13.75 12.08
CA LYS A 362 4.42 -15.09 11.90
C LYS A 362 3.97 -15.35 10.48
N THR A 363 3.71 -14.30 9.71
CA THR A 363 3.27 -14.41 8.33
C THR A 363 4.46 -14.65 7.41
N GLU A 364 4.36 -15.66 6.58
CA GLU A 364 5.38 -15.96 5.57
C GLU A 364 4.86 -15.61 4.18
N VAL A 365 5.53 -14.73 3.47
CA VAL A 365 5.30 -14.54 2.04
C VAL A 365 5.98 -15.69 1.29
N LYS A 366 5.18 -16.62 0.75
CA LYS A 366 5.69 -17.78 0.04
C LYS A 366 6.12 -17.46 -1.38
N VAL A 367 5.29 -16.67 -2.06
CA VAL A 367 5.51 -16.27 -3.44
C VAL A 367 5.14 -14.81 -3.63
N PHE A 368 5.94 -14.11 -4.39
CA PHE A 368 5.58 -12.89 -5.08
C PHE A 368 5.78 -13.10 -6.58
N ASP A 369 4.81 -12.77 -7.40
CA ASP A 369 4.92 -12.84 -8.86
C ASP A 369 4.23 -11.64 -9.53
N CYS A 370 4.72 -11.27 -10.68
CA CYS A 370 4.13 -10.30 -11.57
C CYS A 370 3.54 -11.04 -12.76
N ILE A 371 2.22 -11.01 -12.90
CA ILE A 371 1.50 -11.82 -13.88
C ILE A 371 1.70 -11.25 -15.29
N MET A 372 2.25 -12.05 -16.19
CA MET A 372 2.54 -11.69 -17.58
C MET A 372 1.93 -12.70 -18.56
N GLU A 373 0.65 -13.01 -18.38
CA GLU A 373 -0.08 -13.89 -19.30
C GLU A 373 -0.35 -13.18 -20.63
N SER A 374 -0.47 -13.93 -21.71
CA SER A 374 -0.70 -13.35 -23.05
C SER A 374 -1.97 -12.52 -23.12
N TYR A 375 -2.99 -12.89 -22.37
CA TYR A 375 -4.26 -12.17 -22.34
C TYR A 375 -4.28 -10.97 -21.37
N THR A 376 -3.29 -10.85 -20.46
CA THR A 376 -3.17 -9.68 -19.59
C THR A 376 -2.43 -8.53 -20.27
N VAL A 377 -1.67 -8.84 -21.30
CA VAL A 377 -1.01 -7.83 -22.11
C VAL A 377 -2.04 -7.14 -23.00
N GLY A 378 -2.12 -5.82 -22.92
CA GLY A 378 -3.08 -5.04 -23.70
C GLY A 378 -4.43 -4.81 -23.01
N ILE A 379 -4.65 -5.34 -21.81
CA ILE A 379 -5.87 -5.04 -21.04
C ILE A 379 -5.69 -3.93 -20.01
N THR A 380 -4.47 -3.68 -19.60
CA THR A 380 -4.08 -2.57 -18.72
C THR A 380 -2.68 -2.08 -19.07
N ASP A 381 -2.31 -0.92 -18.62
CA ASP A 381 -0.95 -0.36 -18.72
C ASP A 381 -0.09 -0.70 -17.49
N HIS A 382 -0.56 -1.64 -16.65
CA HIS A 382 0.16 -2.18 -15.49
C HIS A 382 0.28 -3.70 -15.58
N TYR A 383 1.09 -4.28 -14.71
CA TYR A 383 1.19 -5.72 -14.51
C TYR A 383 0.48 -6.12 -13.21
N PRO A 384 -0.45 -7.10 -13.24
CA PRO A 384 -1.04 -7.62 -12.02
C PRO A 384 0.03 -8.25 -11.12
N ASN A 385 -0.03 -7.95 -9.83
CA ASN A 385 0.83 -8.55 -8.81
C ASN A 385 0.10 -9.67 -8.08
N LEU A 386 0.79 -10.76 -7.80
CA LEU A 386 0.31 -11.92 -7.07
C LEU A 386 1.16 -12.18 -5.84
N ILE A 387 0.50 -12.43 -4.72
CA ILE A 387 1.16 -12.77 -3.46
C ILE A 387 0.50 -14.02 -2.88
N ASP A 388 1.28 -15.07 -2.66
CA ASP A 388 0.85 -16.23 -1.88
C ASP A 388 1.50 -16.19 -0.51
N VAL A 389 0.68 -16.28 0.54
CA VAL A 389 1.14 -16.17 1.93
C VAL A 389 0.64 -17.33 2.78
N ARG A 390 1.40 -17.62 3.83
CA ARG A 390 0.96 -18.39 4.98
C ARG A 390 0.76 -17.42 6.14
N LEU A 391 -0.49 -17.29 6.60
CA LEU A 391 -0.85 -16.45 7.74
C LEU A 391 -0.48 -17.14 9.08
#